data_57f51dba2136d915f2c58a511cf00086
#
_entry.id   57f51dba2136d915f2c58a511cf00086
#
_cell.length_a   1.000
_cell.length_b   1.000
_cell.length_c   1.000
_cell.angle_alpha   90.00
_cell.angle_beta   90.00
_cell.angle_gamma   90.00
#
_symmetry.space_group_name_H-M   'P 1'
#
loop_
_entity.id
_entity.type
_entity.pdbx_description
1 polymer ?
#
loop_
_entity_poly.entity_id
_entity_poly.type
_entity_poly.pdbx_seq_one_letter_code
_entity_poly.pdbx_strand_id
1 'polypeptide(L)'
;NNPTSVRNCTEKIFTFKFKEFMPPTLISQNIKDIENFLNIHKDVITKPLYGNGGEGINRSNEGNLIGIETANDYLDMPIIAQKYIPEIKDGDRRIIFFDGEYAGSVARIPAEGSIKANFHAGGIAEKTDLVFRDQQIIEAVGPELKKLDLFFVGIDIIGNFLTEINVTSPTGIKQINQLNNVKLEQVFWDKLEEKYNIV
;
A
#
# COMPACT_ATOMS: atom_id res chain seq x y z
N ASN A 1 -14.05 -8.38 7.50
CA ASN A 1 -12.89 -9.22 7.20
C ASN A 1 -12.77 -10.36 8.20
N ASN A 2 -12.39 -11.54 7.75
CA ASN A 2 -12.10 -12.68 8.61
C ASN A 2 -10.94 -12.36 9.56
N PRO A 3 -11.12 -12.50 10.90
CA PRO A 3 -10.09 -12.09 11.87
C PRO A 3 -8.76 -12.87 11.74
N THR A 4 -8.84 -14.15 11.37
CA THR A 4 -7.65 -14.97 11.15
C THR A 4 -6.86 -14.49 9.94
N SER A 5 -7.56 -14.15 8.85
CA SER A 5 -6.94 -13.60 7.64
C SER A 5 -6.33 -12.23 7.89
N VAL A 6 -7.01 -11.35 8.63
CA VAL A 6 -6.45 -10.04 9.03
C VAL A 6 -5.14 -10.20 9.80
N ARG A 7 -5.10 -11.14 10.77
CA ARG A 7 -3.88 -11.40 11.54
C ARG A 7 -2.74 -11.97 10.70
N ASN A 8 -3.06 -12.81 9.72
CA ASN A 8 -2.06 -13.51 8.90
C ASN A 8 -1.61 -12.72 7.67
N CYS A 9 -2.41 -11.76 7.21
CA CYS A 9 -2.16 -10.94 6.02
C CYS A 9 -1.72 -9.52 6.43
N THR A 10 -0.52 -9.38 7.00
CA THR A 10 0.01 -8.07 7.37
C THR A 10 0.31 -7.23 6.12
N GLU A 11 -0.01 -5.95 6.16
CA GLU A 11 -0.05 -4.99 5.05
C GLU A 11 1.12 -5.09 4.06
N LYS A 12 2.35 -5.19 4.61
CA LYS A 12 3.58 -5.14 3.83
C LYS A 12 4.09 -6.52 3.43
N ILE A 13 3.85 -7.56 4.27
CA ILE A 13 4.29 -8.94 3.97
C ILE A 13 3.35 -9.61 2.98
N PHE A 14 2.06 -9.35 3.07
CA PHE A 14 1.08 -9.98 2.19
C PHE A 14 1.30 -9.63 0.71
N THR A 15 1.88 -8.46 0.42
CA THR A 15 2.26 -8.06 -0.94
C THR A 15 3.24 -9.05 -1.60
N PHE A 16 4.07 -9.77 -0.82
CA PHE A 16 5.04 -10.74 -1.35
C PHE A 16 4.39 -11.94 -2.06
N LYS A 17 3.10 -12.16 -1.87
CA LYS A 17 2.33 -13.13 -2.66
C LYS A 17 2.22 -12.69 -4.13
N PHE A 18 2.40 -11.42 -4.41
CA PHE A 18 2.27 -10.77 -5.72
C PHE A 18 3.59 -10.12 -6.14
N LYS A 19 4.70 -10.86 -6.03
CA LYS A 19 6.08 -10.36 -6.26
C LYS A 19 6.27 -9.72 -7.61
N GLU A 20 5.59 -10.21 -8.66
CA GLU A 20 5.64 -9.69 -10.03
C GLU A 20 5.07 -8.26 -10.16
N PHE A 21 4.33 -7.82 -9.16
CA PHE A 21 3.78 -6.46 -9.09
C PHE A 21 4.54 -5.56 -8.11
N MET A 22 5.49 -6.11 -7.34
CA MET A 22 6.25 -5.33 -6.36
C MET A 22 7.49 -4.68 -6.97
N PRO A 23 7.94 -3.54 -6.43
CA PRO A 23 9.30 -3.08 -6.68
C PRO A 23 10.30 -4.02 -5.98
N PRO A 24 11.58 -4.03 -6.36
CA PRO A 24 12.62 -4.73 -5.60
C PRO A 24 12.54 -4.40 -4.13
N THR A 25 12.42 -5.42 -3.28
CA THR A 25 12.16 -5.29 -1.84
C THR A 25 12.97 -6.34 -1.07
N LEU A 26 13.60 -5.92 0.01
CA LEU A 26 14.32 -6.74 0.99
C LEU A 26 13.66 -6.56 2.36
N ILE A 27 13.57 -7.64 3.13
CA ILE A 27 13.27 -7.58 4.57
C ILE A 27 14.48 -8.14 5.29
N SER A 28 15.10 -7.37 6.18
CA SER A 28 16.27 -7.79 6.94
C SER A 28 16.35 -7.07 8.29
N GLN A 29 17.00 -7.72 9.25
CA GLN A 29 17.50 -7.10 10.49
C GLN A 29 19.01 -6.79 10.41
N ASN A 30 19.65 -7.23 9.34
CA ASN A 30 21.08 -7.06 9.18
C ASN A 30 21.36 -5.79 8.35
N ILE A 31 22.00 -4.81 8.98
CA ILE A 31 22.33 -3.54 8.35
C ILE A 31 23.17 -3.72 7.07
N LYS A 32 24.09 -4.69 7.03
CA LYS A 32 24.93 -4.96 5.84
C LYS A 32 24.10 -5.40 4.65
N ASP A 33 23.01 -6.13 4.86
CA ASP A 33 22.11 -6.53 3.77
C ASP A 33 21.40 -5.29 3.20
N ILE A 34 21.02 -4.35 4.07
CA ILE A 34 20.35 -3.09 3.70
C ILE A 34 21.33 -2.18 2.94
N GLU A 35 22.58 -2.06 3.42
CA GLU A 35 23.65 -1.35 2.72
C GLU A 35 23.93 -1.94 1.35
N ASN A 36 24.02 -3.27 1.25
CA ASN A 36 24.19 -3.95 -0.03
C ASN A 36 23.01 -3.71 -0.97
N PHE A 37 21.80 -3.72 -0.45
CA PHE A 37 20.59 -3.41 -1.23
C PHE A 37 20.63 -1.97 -1.76
N LEU A 38 21.04 -0.99 -0.94
CA LEU A 38 21.26 0.40 -1.38
C LEU A 38 22.35 0.48 -2.46
N ASN A 39 23.47 -0.22 -2.28
CA ASN A 39 24.57 -0.24 -3.26
C ASN A 39 24.10 -0.77 -4.63
N ILE A 40 23.17 -1.72 -4.66
CA ILE A 40 22.60 -2.27 -5.89
C ILE A 40 21.58 -1.30 -6.52
N HIS A 41 20.66 -0.77 -5.72
CA HIS A 41 19.49 -0.03 -6.22
C HIS A 41 19.69 1.49 -6.23
N LYS A 42 20.77 2.02 -5.58
CA LYS A 42 21.18 3.42 -5.55
C LYS A 42 20.25 4.40 -4.85
N ASP A 43 18.95 4.09 -4.80
CA ASP A 43 17.92 4.92 -4.19
C ASP A 43 16.86 4.01 -3.56
N VAL A 44 16.73 4.08 -2.25
CA VAL A 44 16.00 3.11 -1.43
C VAL A 44 15.17 3.83 -0.37
N ILE A 45 13.96 3.33 -0.16
CA ILE A 45 13.13 3.66 1.00
C ILE A 45 13.37 2.57 2.06
N THR A 46 13.66 2.99 3.29
CA THR A 46 13.58 2.12 4.46
C THR A 46 12.32 2.44 5.26
N LYS A 47 11.67 1.41 5.77
CA LYS A 47 10.45 1.54 6.59
C LYS A 47 10.37 0.40 7.61
N PRO A 48 9.85 0.63 8.83
CA PRO A 48 9.59 -0.44 9.78
C PRO A 48 8.63 -1.47 9.16
N LEU A 49 8.86 -2.75 9.46
CA LEU A 49 7.95 -3.82 9.01
C LEU A 49 6.56 -3.63 9.61
N TYR A 50 6.51 -3.27 10.89
CA TYR A 50 5.29 -2.95 11.62
C TYR A 50 5.20 -1.44 11.83
N GLY A 51 4.06 -0.85 11.57
CA GLY A 51 3.83 0.58 11.67
C GLY A 51 2.84 1.06 10.61
N ASN A 52 2.27 2.22 10.82
CA ASN A 52 1.25 2.82 9.94
C ASN A 52 1.51 4.32 9.77
N GLY A 53 0.67 4.99 8.96
CA GLY A 53 0.69 6.45 8.83
C GLY A 53 1.97 7.03 8.21
N GLY A 54 2.91 6.20 7.73
CA GLY A 54 4.17 6.66 7.14
C GLY A 54 5.25 7.02 8.17
N GLU A 55 5.07 6.64 9.46
CA GLU A 55 6.13 6.79 10.47
C GLU A 55 7.34 5.91 10.13
N GLY A 56 8.54 6.43 10.39
CA GLY A 56 9.80 5.71 10.14
C GLY A 56 10.14 5.48 8.66
N ILE A 57 9.39 6.09 7.72
CA ILE A 57 9.76 6.04 6.31
C ILE A 57 10.87 7.05 6.05
N ASN A 58 12.02 6.55 5.60
CA ASN A 58 13.17 7.35 5.24
C ASN A 58 13.69 6.96 3.85
N ARG A 59 14.33 7.91 3.15
CA ARG A 59 14.95 7.68 1.85
C ARG A 59 16.47 7.80 1.98
N SER A 60 17.19 6.82 1.44
CA SER A 60 18.64 6.81 1.32
C SER A 60 19.07 6.73 -0.14
N ASN A 61 20.11 7.48 -0.47
CA ASN A 61 20.80 7.45 -1.77
C ASN A 61 22.29 7.75 -1.57
N GLU A 62 23.08 7.84 -2.64
CA GLU A 62 24.54 8.07 -2.57
C GLU A 62 24.96 9.34 -1.80
N GLY A 63 24.09 10.33 -1.68
CA GLY A 63 24.35 11.58 -0.95
C GLY A 63 23.65 11.68 0.42
N ASN A 64 22.82 10.69 0.78
CA ASN A 64 22.04 10.72 2.00
C ASN A 64 21.78 9.30 2.52
N LEU A 65 22.36 8.96 3.67
CA LEU A 65 22.25 7.65 4.31
C LEU A 65 21.28 7.63 5.49
N ILE A 66 20.49 8.67 5.69
CA ILE A 66 19.61 8.82 6.86
C ILE A 66 18.68 7.62 7.07
N GLY A 67 18.20 7.00 6.01
CA GLY A 67 17.37 5.80 6.11
C GLY A 67 18.15 4.57 6.61
N ILE A 68 19.45 4.50 6.36
CA ILE A 68 20.33 3.45 6.88
C ILE A 68 20.67 3.75 8.34
N GLU A 69 20.98 4.99 8.66
CA GLU A 69 21.29 5.43 10.04
C GLU A 69 20.11 5.20 10.97
N THR A 70 18.90 5.63 10.56
CA THR A 70 17.68 5.40 11.34
C THR A 70 17.25 3.94 11.35
N ALA A 71 17.63 3.14 10.36
CA ALA A 71 17.42 1.69 10.39
C ALA A 71 18.13 1.04 11.59
N ASN A 72 19.29 1.57 12.01
CA ASN A 72 19.98 1.08 13.19
C ASN A 72 19.18 1.25 14.48
N ASP A 73 18.32 2.26 14.57
CA ASP A 73 17.47 2.50 15.76
C ASP A 73 16.36 1.44 15.90
N TYR A 74 16.09 0.67 14.83
CA TYR A 74 15.07 -0.38 14.78
C TYR A 74 15.65 -1.79 14.70
N LEU A 75 16.94 -2.00 15.05
CA LEU A 75 17.64 -3.30 14.89
C LEU A 75 17.01 -4.47 15.66
N ASP A 76 16.14 -4.20 16.63
CA ASP A 76 15.38 -5.24 17.31
C ASP A 76 14.19 -5.77 16.49
N MET A 77 13.89 -5.16 15.34
CA MET A 77 12.80 -5.54 14.45
C MET A 77 13.23 -5.56 12.97
N PRO A 78 12.64 -6.44 12.15
CA PRO A 78 12.90 -6.42 10.72
C PRO A 78 12.49 -5.10 10.07
N ILE A 79 13.31 -4.65 9.13
CA ILE A 79 13.08 -3.44 8.33
C ILE A 79 12.87 -3.85 6.89
N ILE A 80 12.00 -3.13 6.21
CA ILE A 80 11.84 -3.21 4.76
C ILE A 80 12.77 -2.19 4.11
N ALA A 81 13.65 -2.65 3.23
CA ALA A 81 14.33 -1.82 2.26
C ALA A 81 13.69 -2.06 0.88
N GLN A 82 13.25 -1.00 0.22
CA GLN A 82 12.52 -1.07 -1.03
C GLN A 82 13.08 -0.03 -2.01
N LYS A 83 13.29 -0.43 -3.27
CA LYS A 83 13.72 0.51 -4.31
C LYS A 83 12.75 1.69 -4.35
N TYR A 84 13.30 2.91 -4.33
CA TYR A 84 12.51 4.14 -4.46
C TYR A 84 11.82 4.18 -5.82
N ILE A 85 10.57 4.60 -5.81
CA ILE A 85 9.73 4.74 -7.00
C ILE A 85 9.53 6.25 -7.21
N PRO A 86 10.20 6.88 -8.19
CA PRO A 86 10.14 8.32 -8.40
C PRO A 86 8.75 8.85 -8.71
N GLU A 87 7.87 8.00 -9.24
CA GLU A 87 6.49 8.32 -9.57
C GLU A 87 5.64 8.66 -8.33
N ILE A 88 6.15 8.45 -7.11
CA ILE A 88 5.47 8.91 -5.88
C ILE A 88 5.22 10.42 -5.87
N LYS A 89 6.03 11.20 -6.58
CA LYS A 89 5.82 12.66 -6.76
C LYS A 89 4.47 12.98 -7.41
N ASP A 90 4.00 12.07 -8.28
CA ASP A 90 2.73 12.16 -8.99
C ASP A 90 1.59 11.49 -8.18
N GLY A 91 1.91 11.00 -6.98
CA GLY A 91 1.00 10.37 -6.04
C GLY A 91 1.03 8.84 -6.08
N ASP A 92 0.28 8.27 -5.15
CA ASP A 92 -0.10 6.87 -5.17
C ASP A 92 -1.58 6.72 -5.49
N ARG A 93 -1.98 5.56 -5.98
CA ARG A 93 -3.39 5.22 -6.19
C ARG A 93 -3.86 4.27 -5.10
N ARG A 94 -4.83 4.73 -4.29
CA ARG A 94 -5.58 3.90 -3.36
C ARG A 94 -6.75 3.27 -4.11
N ILE A 95 -6.79 1.95 -4.16
CA ILE A 95 -7.89 1.17 -4.75
C ILE A 95 -8.62 0.44 -3.64
N ILE A 96 -9.93 0.54 -3.61
CA ILE A 96 -10.80 -0.12 -2.62
C ILE A 96 -11.45 -1.35 -3.25
N PHE A 97 -11.47 -2.42 -2.47
CA PHE A 97 -12.17 -3.67 -2.78
C PHE A 97 -13.27 -3.95 -1.76
N PHE A 98 -14.40 -4.48 -2.26
CA PHE A 98 -15.41 -5.16 -1.46
C PHE A 98 -15.61 -6.56 -2.01
N ASP A 99 -15.45 -7.57 -1.14
CA ASP A 99 -15.52 -9.01 -1.47
C ASP A 99 -14.64 -9.43 -2.67
N GLY A 100 -13.44 -8.86 -2.75
CA GLY A 100 -12.49 -9.13 -3.83
C GLY A 100 -12.78 -8.41 -5.16
N GLU A 101 -13.82 -7.58 -5.23
CA GLU A 101 -14.18 -6.83 -6.43
C GLU A 101 -13.79 -5.34 -6.27
N TYR A 102 -13.34 -4.74 -7.36
CA TYR A 102 -13.03 -3.30 -7.42
C TYR A 102 -14.28 -2.48 -7.08
N ALA A 103 -14.15 -1.56 -6.13
CA ALA A 103 -15.23 -0.68 -5.73
C ALA A 103 -14.97 0.79 -6.12
N GLY A 104 -13.73 1.25 -6.10
CA GLY A 104 -13.37 2.61 -6.46
C GLY A 104 -11.92 2.93 -6.21
N SER A 105 -11.46 4.05 -6.74
CA SER A 105 -10.07 4.50 -6.62
C SER A 105 -9.95 6.00 -6.41
N VAL A 106 -8.83 6.42 -5.83
CA VAL A 106 -8.44 7.82 -5.62
C VAL A 106 -6.93 7.95 -5.69
N ALA A 107 -6.43 8.98 -6.37
CA ALA A 107 -5.03 9.37 -6.26
C ALA A 107 -4.82 10.17 -4.97
N ARG A 108 -3.70 9.92 -4.29
CA ARG A 108 -3.26 10.67 -3.13
C ARG A 108 -1.95 11.35 -3.50
N ILE A 109 -2.01 12.66 -3.69
CA ILE A 109 -0.86 13.47 -4.10
C ILE A 109 -0.12 13.93 -2.85
N PRO A 110 1.18 13.64 -2.69
CA PRO A 110 1.94 14.09 -1.53
C PRO A 110 2.05 15.61 -1.50
N ALA A 111 2.21 16.18 -0.30
CA ALA A 111 2.59 17.58 -0.18
C ALA A 111 3.95 17.82 -0.85
N GLU A 112 4.20 19.04 -1.31
CA GLU A 112 5.44 19.41 -1.98
C GLU A 112 6.67 19.03 -1.14
N GLY A 113 7.61 18.32 -1.75
CA GLY A 113 8.82 17.81 -1.10
C GLY A 113 8.63 16.58 -0.20
N SER A 114 7.40 16.08 -0.06
CA SER A 114 7.11 14.87 0.71
C SER A 114 7.24 13.61 -0.15
N ILE A 115 7.70 12.52 0.48
CA ILE A 115 7.67 11.16 -0.09
C ILE A 115 6.48 10.34 0.45
N LYS A 116 5.57 10.97 1.22
CA LYS A 116 4.43 10.35 1.87
C LYS A 116 3.14 10.89 1.26
N ALA A 117 2.38 10.03 0.59
CA ALA A 117 1.15 10.41 -0.10
C ALA A 117 -0.13 10.13 0.70
N ASN A 118 -0.04 9.37 1.80
CA ASN A 118 -1.22 9.00 2.59
C ASN A 118 -1.92 10.23 3.22
N PHE A 119 -3.23 10.11 3.47
CA PHE A 119 -4.03 11.22 3.98
C PHE A 119 -3.62 11.71 5.37
N HIS A 120 -3.07 10.84 6.22
CA HIS A 120 -2.57 11.22 7.55
C HIS A 120 -1.32 12.09 7.45
N ALA A 121 -0.53 11.94 6.40
CA ALA A 121 0.65 12.76 6.13
C ALA A 121 0.33 14.03 5.31
N GLY A 122 -0.96 14.35 5.12
CA GLY A 122 -1.38 15.55 4.40
C GLY A 122 -1.55 15.37 2.89
N GLY A 123 -1.60 14.13 2.40
CA GLY A 123 -1.87 13.85 0.99
C GLY A 123 -3.22 14.43 0.53
N ILE A 124 -3.24 15.00 -0.66
CA ILE A 124 -4.42 15.59 -1.29
C ILE A 124 -5.09 14.55 -2.18
N ALA A 125 -6.42 14.44 -2.08
CA ALA A 125 -7.18 13.53 -2.90
C ALA A 125 -7.46 14.11 -4.27
N GLU A 126 -7.14 13.38 -5.33
CA GLU A 126 -7.49 13.70 -6.71
C GLU A 126 -8.19 12.54 -7.41
N LYS A 127 -9.02 12.86 -8.40
CA LYS A 127 -9.65 11.86 -9.24
C LYS A 127 -8.58 11.11 -10.04
N THR A 128 -8.75 9.79 -10.18
CA THR A 128 -7.85 8.96 -10.98
C THR A 128 -8.63 7.92 -11.77
N ASP A 129 -8.17 7.65 -12.98
CA ASP A 129 -8.64 6.52 -13.77
C ASP A 129 -7.67 5.35 -13.62
N LEU A 130 -8.19 4.13 -13.75
CA LEU A 130 -7.37 2.92 -13.74
C LEU A 130 -6.56 2.82 -15.02
N VAL A 131 -5.25 2.60 -14.90
CA VAL A 131 -4.40 2.25 -16.03
C VAL A 131 -4.36 0.72 -16.21
N PHE A 132 -3.86 0.25 -17.35
CA PHE A 132 -3.79 -1.18 -17.66
C PHE A 132 -3.08 -2.00 -16.56
N ARG A 133 -2.01 -1.46 -15.99
CA ARG A 133 -1.27 -2.13 -14.90
C ARG A 133 -2.11 -2.28 -13.63
N ASP A 134 -2.93 -1.28 -13.31
CA ASP A 134 -3.85 -1.37 -12.17
C ASP A 134 -4.85 -2.50 -12.36
N GLN A 135 -5.40 -2.66 -13.58
CA GLN A 135 -6.32 -3.74 -13.89
C GLN A 135 -5.67 -5.11 -13.71
N GLN A 136 -4.43 -5.29 -14.17
CA GLN A 136 -3.68 -6.53 -13.94
C GLN A 136 -3.49 -6.84 -12.44
N ILE A 137 -3.19 -5.81 -11.63
CA ILE A 137 -3.04 -5.97 -10.18
C ILE A 137 -4.40 -6.32 -9.53
N ILE A 138 -5.47 -5.64 -9.93
CA ILE A 138 -6.84 -5.91 -9.45
C ILE A 138 -7.25 -7.35 -9.74
N GLU A 139 -7.02 -7.82 -10.97
CA GLU A 139 -7.34 -9.18 -11.41
C GLU A 139 -6.54 -10.26 -10.67
N ALA A 140 -5.29 -9.95 -10.29
CA ALA A 140 -4.47 -10.87 -9.51
C ALA A 140 -4.82 -10.88 -8.02
N VAL A 141 -5.08 -9.70 -7.43
CA VAL A 141 -5.30 -9.55 -5.99
C VAL A 141 -6.72 -9.93 -5.58
N GLY A 142 -7.73 -9.49 -6.35
CA GLY A 142 -9.15 -9.64 -6.00
C GLY A 142 -9.58 -11.07 -5.65
N PRO A 143 -9.31 -12.08 -6.51
CA PRO A 143 -9.68 -13.48 -6.22
C PRO A 143 -9.03 -14.01 -4.93
N GLU A 144 -7.82 -13.59 -4.62
CA GLU A 144 -7.14 -14.02 -3.40
C GLU A 144 -7.72 -13.37 -2.14
N LEU A 145 -8.14 -12.10 -2.23
CA LEU A 145 -8.87 -11.44 -1.13
C LEU A 145 -10.19 -12.17 -0.83
N LYS A 146 -10.94 -12.52 -1.87
CA LYS A 146 -12.20 -13.26 -1.74
C LYS A 146 -11.99 -14.63 -1.10
N LYS A 147 -10.97 -15.38 -1.56
CA LYS A 147 -10.60 -16.69 -1.00
C LYS A 147 -10.23 -16.63 0.48
N LEU A 148 -9.62 -15.53 0.91
CA LEU A 148 -9.22 -15.29 2.31
C LEU A 148 -10.32 -14.65 3.16
N ASP A 149 -11.50 -14.44 2.60
CA ASP A 149 -12.62 -13.74 3.25
C ASP A 149 -12.20 -12.35 3.79
N LEU A 150 -11.38 -11.66 3.01
CA LEU A 150 -10.98 -10.27 3.22
C LEU A 150 -11.92 -9.35 2.45
N PHE A 151 -13.06 -9.06 3.06
CA PHE A 151 -14.19 -8.37 2.43
C PHE A 151 -13.90 -6.91 2.09
N PHE A 152 -13.28 -6.17 3.03
CA PHE A 152 -12.96 -4.74 2.86
C PHE A 152 -11.47 -4.54 2.90
N VAL A 153 -10.88 -4.20 1.75
CA VAL A 153 -9.43 -4.05 1.56
C VAL A 153 -9.13 -2.82 0.73
N GLY A 154 -8.01 -2.17 1.03
CA GLY A 154 -7.42 -1.13 0.20
C GLY A 154 -6.02 -1.55 -0.26
N ILE A 155 -5.70 -1.34 -1.53
CA ILE A 155 -4.33 -1.52 -2.01
C ILE A 155 -3.75 -0.18 -2.43
N ASP A 156 -2.42 -0.06 -2.35
CA ASP A 156 -1.68 1.13 -2.75
C ASP A 156 -0.73 0.81 -3.90
N ILE A 157 -0.82 1.61 -4.96
CA ILE A 157 -0.02 1.47 -6.17
C ILE A 157 0.73 2.77 -6.44
N ILE A 158 2.06 2.70 -6.55
CA ILE A 158 2.91 3.81 -6.97
C ILE A 158 3.49 3.48 -8.34
N GLY A 159 3.28 4.35 -9.33
CA GLY A 159 3.67 4.05 -10.71
C GLY A 159 3.03 2.75 -11.18
N ASN A 160 3.85 1.71 -11.43
CA ASN A 160 3.42 0.40 -11.86
C ASN A 160 3.50 -0.68 -10.76
N PHE A 161 3.70 -0.29 -9.51
CA PHE A 161 4.04 -1.22 -8.44
C PHE A 161 3.05 -1.22 -7.29
N LEU A 162 2.62 -2.41 -6.89
CA LEU A 162 1.89 -2.68 -5.67
C LEU A 162 2.83 -2.51 -4.47
N THR A 163 2.49 -1.62 -3.55
CA THR A 163 3.33 -1.29 -2.39
C THR A 163 2.75 -1.73 -1.06
N GLU A 164 1.43 -1.77 -0.91
CA GLU A 164 0.74 -2.19 0.31
C GLU A 164 -0.63 -2.82 0.00
N ILE A 165 -1.06 -3.75 0.88
CA ILE A 165 -2.42 -4.33 0.89
C ILE A 165 -2.98 -4.12 2.30
N ASN A 166 -3.86 -3.15 2.45
CA ASN A 166 -4.40 -2.70 3.73
C ASN A 166 -5.68 -3.47 4.06
N VAL A 167 -5.59 -4.44 4.98
CA VAL A 167 -6.69 -5.33 5.38
C VAL A 167 -7.42 -4.87 6.64
N THR A 168 -6.96 -3.77 7.27
CA THR A 168 -7.54 -3.21 8.49
C THR A 168 -7.98 -1.78 8.24
N SER A 169 -9.29 -1.56 8.10
CA SER A 169 -9.92 -0.23 7.99
C SER A 169 -9.25 0.73 6.98
N PRO A 170 -9.09 0.34 5.70
CA PRO A 170 -8.50 1.23 4.72
C PRO A 170 -9.32 2.52 4.58
N THR A 171 -8.63 3.66 4.49
CA THR A 171 -9.24 4.97 4.27
C THR A 171 -9.41 5.27 2.78
N GLY A 172 -10.25 6.27 2.44
CA GLY A 172 -10.42 6.76 1.07
C GLY A 172 -11.86 6.79 0.58
N ILE A 173 -12.80 6.08 1.21
CA ILE A 173 -14.22 6.02 0.78
C ILE A 173 -14.81 7.43 0.64
N LYS A 174 -14.63 8.31 1.63
CA LYS A 174 -15.17 9.67 1.61
C LYS A 174 -14.66 10.44 0.38
N GLN A 175 -13.37 10.37 0.09
CA GLN A 175 -12.74 11.07 -1.02
C GLN A 175 -13.21 10.49 -2.36
N ILE A 176 -13.28 9.18 -2.48
CA ILE A 176 -13.80 8.51 -3.69
C ILE A 176 -15.24 8.95 -3.96
N ASN A 177 -16.09 8.95 -2.94
CA ASN A 177 -17.48 9.38 -3.08
C ASN A 177 -17.59 10.81 -3.60
N GLN A 178 -16.83 11.73 -3.00
CA GLN A 178 -16.86 13.15 -3.37
C GLN A 178 -16.35 13.39 -4.79
N LEU A 179 -15.25 12.72 -5.18
CA LEU A 179 -14.61 12.94 -6.47
C LEU A 179 -15.34 12.27 -7.63
N ASN A 180 -15.99 11.13 -7.38
CA ASN A 180 -16.65 10.33 -8.42
C ASN A 180 -18.18 10.41 -8.37
N ASN A 181 -18.75 11.15 -7.41
CA ASN A 181 -20.20 11.25 -7.20
C ASN A 181 -20.88 9.88 -7.03
N VAL A 182 -20.28 9.02 -6.21
CA VAL A 182 -20.76 7.67 -5.87
C VAL A 182 -21.01 7.54 -4.37
N LYS A 183 -21.61 6.44 -3.94
CA LYS A 183 -21.90 6.10 -2.52
C LYS A 183 -21.33 4.72 -2.23
N LEU A 184 -20.05 4.61 -2.00
CA LEU A 184 -19.39 3.33 -1.75
C LEU A 184 -19.89 2.64 -0.48
N GLU A 185 -20.34 3.40 0.52
CA GLU A 185 -20.98 2.85 1.70
C GLU A 185 -22.27 2.07 1.36
N GLN A 186 -23.03 2.51 0.36
CA GLN A 186 -24.19 1.77 -0.11
C GLN A 186 -23.75 0.46 -0.79
N VAL A 187 -22.78 0.54 -1.70
CA VAL A 187 -22.21 -0.64 -2.38
C VAL A 187 -21.65 -1.65 -1.37
N PHE A 188 -21.03 -1.15 -0.31
CA PHE A 188 -20.52 -2.00 0.78
C PHE A 188 -21.63 -2.81 1.45
N TRP A 189 -22.74 -2.13 1.82
CA TRP A 189 -23.85 -2.79 2.50
C TRP A 189 -24.60 -3.75 1.56
N ASP A 190 -24.87 -3.34 0.33
CA ASP A 190 -25.54 -4.19 -0.68
C ASP A 190 -24.77 -5.51 -0.87
N LYS A 191 -23.43 -5.44 -1.03
CA LYS A 191 -22.57 -6.63 -1.16
C LYS A 191 -22.50 -7.47 0.11
N LEU A 192 -22.54 -6.82 1.28
CA LEU A 192 -22.52 -7.53 2.55
C LEU A 192 -23.83 -8.31 2.77
N GLU A 193 -24.98 -7.69 2.48
CA GLU A 193 -26.30 -8.30 2.55
C GLU A 193 -26.40 -9.47 1.59
N GLU A 194 -25.97 -9.29 0.34
CA GLU A 194 -25.90 -10.36 -0.66
C GLU A 194 -25.04 -11.55 -0.17
N LYS A 195 -23.84 -11.26 0.33
CA LYS A 195 -22.90 -12.30 0.78
C LYS A 195 -23.43 -13.16 1.91
N TYR A 196 -24.16 -12.56 2.84
CA TYR A 196 -24.64 -13.24 4.06
C TYR A 196 -26.14 -13.54 4.05
N ASN A 197 -26.84 -13.30 2.93
CA ASN A 197 -28.29 -13.50 2.79
C ASN A 197 -29.07 -12.85 3.94
N ILE A 198 -28.76 -11.57 4.24
CA ILE A 198 -29.35 -10.82 5.37
C ILE A 198 -30.70 -10.17 4.97
N VAL A 199 -31.26 -10.47 3.85
CA VAL A 199 -32.57 -9.93 3.38
C VAL A 199 -33.67 -10.96 3.61
#